data_678ae60f328715edac828d075b972164
#
_entry.id   678ae60f328715edac828d075b972164
#
_cell.length_a   1.000
_cell.length_b   1.000
_cell.length_c   1.000
_cell.angle_alpha   90.00
_cell.angle_beta   90.00
_cell.angle_gamma   90.00
#
_symmetry.space_group_name_H-M   'P 1'
#
loop_
_entity.id
_entity.type
_entity.pdbx_description
1 polymer ?
#
loop_
_entity_poly.entity_id
_entity_poly.type
_entity_poly.pdbx_seq_one_letter_code
_entity_poly.pdbx_strand_id
1 'polypeptide(L)'
;MNRRKFTQTCITCLSASWIIPVLSSCQSTHYVNGTIEQNGISLLKSEFMFAKNNQQVVREYVIVRHDAMQFPIYVYRFSDTDYTALLMKCTHQGNELQASGDHLHCSAHGSEFNNRGSVAQGPAEKNLRTFNVSVQPDKIFIDLRS
;
A
#
# COMPACT_ATOMS: atom_id res chain seq x y z
N MET A 1 -5.04 55.05 0.99
CA MET A 1 -5.80 53.91 1.59
C MET A 1 -5.34 53.75 3.03
N ASN A 2 -6.22 54.04 4.00
CA ASN A 2 -5.83 54.09 5.43
C ASN A 2 -5.66 52.66 5.99
N ARG A 3 -4.60 52.41 6.73
CA ARG A 3 -4.24 51.11 7.35
C ARG A 3 -5.38 50.49 8.18
N ARG A 4 -6.27 51.30 8.75
CA ARG A 4 -7.46 50.85 9.51
C ARG A 4 -8.53 50.22 8.62
N LYS A 5 -8.69 50.60 7.36
CA LYS A 5 -9.66 49.98 6.42
C LYS A 5 -9.19 48.63 5.91
N PHE A 6 -7.89 48.43 5.78
CA PHE A 6 -7.30 47.14 5.37
C PHE A 6 -7.55 46.04 6.41
N THR A 7 -7.35 46.35 7.69
CA THR A 7 -7.60 45.39 8.77
C THR A 7 -9.09 45.04 8.93
N GLN A 8 -10.01 45.94 8.70
CA GLN A 8 -11.44 45.64 8.75
C GLN A 8 -11.90 44.75 7.60
N THR A 9 -11.32 44.92 6.41
CA THR A 9 -11.67 44.10 5.24
C THR A 9 -11.14 42.66 5.39
N CYS A 10 -9.99 42.45 6.06
CA CYS A 10 -9.48 41.11 6.35
C CYS A 10 -10.28 40.33 7.40
N ILE A 11 -10.91 41.03 8.36
CA ILE A 11 -11.70 40.38 9.42
C ILE A 11 -13.08 39.91 8.87
N THR A 12 -13.66 40.59 7.87
CA THR A 12 -14.93 40.15 7.28
C THR A 12 -14.81 38.99 6.29
N CYS A 13 -13.59 38.68 5.80
CA CYS A 13 -13.37 37.52 4.93
C CYS A 13 -13.17 36.19 5.70
N LEU A 14 -13.02 36.23 7.03
CA LEU A 14 -12.77 35.07 7.87
C LEU A 14 -14.03 34.33 8.36
N SER A 15 -15.23 34.82 8.06
CA SER A 15 -16.47 34.27 8.60
C SER A 15 -17.23 33.28 7.72
N ALA A 16 -16.69 32.86 6.57
CA ALA A 16 -17.36 31.92 5.66
C ALA A 16 -16.51 30.73 5.23
N SER A 17 -15.43 30.40 5.95
CA SER A 17 -14.72 29.14 5.75
C SER A 17 -15.42 28.04 6.55
N TRP A 18 -16.35 27.36 5.91
CA TRP A 18 -16.74 26.02 6.32
C TRP A 18 -15.49 25.14 6.19
N ILE A 19 -14.79 24.94 7.31
CA ILE A 19 -13.73 23.96 7.42
C ILE A 19 -14.43 22.60 7.33
N ILE A 20 -14.52 22.07 6.12
CA ILE A 20 -14.83 20.64 5.92
C ILE A 20 -13.61 19.91 6.45
N PRO A 21 -13.71 19.14 7.55
CA PRO A 21 -12.60 18.28 7.96
C PRO A 21 -12.41 17.26 6.84
N VAL A 22 -11.38 17.44 6.03
CA VAL A 22 -10.90 16.37 5.16
C VAL A 22 -10.35 15.32 6.12
N LEU A 23 -11.21 14.36 6.49
CA LEU A 23 -10.80 13.15 7.18
C LEU A 23 -9.91 12.38 6.19
N SER A 24 -8.65 12.76 6.14
CA SER A 24 -7.62 11.97 5.50
C SER A 24 -7.60 10.64 6.24
N SER A 25 -8.24 9.63 5.66
CA SER A 25 -8.20 8.26 6.17
C SER A 25 -6.77 7.78 5.97
N CYS A 26 -5.91 7.94 6.97
CA CYS A 26 -4.64 7.25 7.04
C CYS A 26 -4.96 5.76 7.09
N GLN A 27 -4.91 5.09 5.95
CA GLN A 27 -4.98 3.64 5.87
C GLN A 27 -3.66 3.12 6.44
N SER A 28 -3.70 2.66 7.70
CA SER A 28 -2.52 2.09 8.35
C SER A 28 -2.09 0.83 7.60
N THR A 29 -0.83 0.79 7.22
CA THR A 29 -0.21 -0.40 6.63
C THR A 29 -0.35 -1.58 7.58
N HIS A 30 -0.91 -2.69 7.10
CA HIS A 30 -1.10 -3.91 7.89
C HIS A 30 -0.03 -4.93 7.53
N TYR A 31 0.82 -5.24 8.53
CA TYR A 31 1.84 -6.27 8.41
C TYR A 31 1.28 -7.58 8.95
N VAL A 32 1.52 -8.66 8.21
CA VAL A 32 1.08 -10.02 8.55
C VAL A 32 2.26 -10.99 8.48
N ASN A 33 2.26 -11.97 9.38
CA ASN A 33 3.17 -13.10 9.31
C ASN A 33 2.45 -14.23 8.59
N GLY A 34 2.88 -14.52 7.35
CA GLY A 34 2.36 -15.69 6.64
C GLY A 34 2.91 -16.99 7.22
N THR A 35 2.23 -18.11 6.96
CA THR A 35 2.74 -19.44 7.31
C THR A 35 3.70 -19.92 6.24
N ILE A 36 4.96 -20.17 6.63
CA ILE A 36 5.98 -20.75 5.72
C ILE A 36 5.61 -22.20 5.42
N GLU A 37 5.52 -22.51 4.15
CA GLU A 37 5.41 -23.85 3.59
C GLU A 37 6.66 -24.20 2.79
N GLN A 38 6.79 -25.47 2.33
CA GLN A 38 8.03 -25.97 1.70
C GLN A 38 8.58 -25.09 0.57
N ASN A 39 7.71 -24.45 -0.21
CA ASN A 39 8.09 -23.69 -1.41
C ASN A 39 7.53 -22.27 -1.45
N GLY A 40 6.91 -21.80 -0.36
CA GLY A 40 6.24 -20.50 -0.37
C GLY A 40 5.64 -20.12 0.97
N ILE A 41 4.70 -19.21 0.89
CA ILE A 41 4.00 -18.65 2.05
C ILE A 41 2.49 -18.74 1.82
N SER A 42 1.78 -19.31 2.79
CA SER A 42 0.33 -19.25 2.86
C SER A 42 -0.13 -18.06 3.70
N LEU A 43 -1.16 -17.39 3.21
CA LEU A 43 -1.80 -16.24 3.85
C LEU A 43 -3.31 -16.46 3.91
N LEU A 44 -3.93 -16.28 5.07
CA LEU A 44 -5.37 -16.34 5.21
C LEU A 44 -6.05 -15.13 4.56
N LYS A 45 -7.15 -15.32 3.84
CA LYS A 45 -7.95 -14.23 3.26
C LYS A 45 -8.54 -13.32 4.34
N SER A 46 -8.73 -13.84 5.56
CA SER A 46 -9.18 -13.05 6.72
C SER A 46 -8.20 -11.93 7.11
N GLU A 47 -6.91 -12.00 6.74
CA GLU A 47 -5.94 -10.93 6.99
C GLU A 47 -6.28 -9.63 6.23
N PHE A 48 -7.05 -9.74 5.14
CA PHE A 48 -7.57 -8.59 4.42
C PHE A 48 -8.82 -7.98 5.07
N MET A 49 -9.42 -8.64 6.07
CA MET A 49 -10.63 -8.19 6.73
C MET A 49 -10.31 -7.41 8.00
N PHE A 50 -11.03 -6.32 8.25
CA PHE A 50 -10.95 -5.60 9.52
C PHE A 50 -12.29 -4.95 9.85
N ALA A 51 -12.52 -4.73 11.14
CA ALA A 51 -13.73 -4.05 11.61
C ALA A 51 -13.48 -2.53 11.65
N LYS A 52 -14.38 -1.75 11.03
CA LYS A 52 -14.42 -0.29 11.13
C LYS A 52 -15.86 0.14 11.38
N ASN A 53 -16.11 0.84 12.48
CA ASN A 53 -17.45 1.30 12.86
C ASN A 53 -18.52 0.18 12.88
N ASN A 54 -18.21 -0.99 13.47
CA ASN A 54 -19.04 -2.19 13.48
C ASN A 54 -19.39 -2.78 12.09
N GLN A 55 -18.68 -2.39 11.04
CA GLN A 55 -18.79 -2.96 9.70
C GLN A 55 -17.51 -3.68 9.34
N GLN A 56 -17.63 -4.84 8.68
CA GLN A 56 -16.46 -5.48 8.08
C GLN A 56 -16.05 -4.76 6.80
N VAL A 57 -14.80 -4.36 6.74
CA VAL A 57 -14.19 -3.69 5.59
C VAL A 57 -13.04 -4.55 5.08
N VAL A 58 -12.85 -4.56 3.77
CA VAL A 58 -11.75 -5.28 3.12
C VAL A 58 -10.61 -4.32 2.83
N ARG A 59 -9.39 -4.68 3.25
CA ARG A 59 -8.16 -3.99 2.83
C ARG A 59 -7.84 -4.35 1.38
N GLU A 60 -7.34 -3.39 0.65
CA GLU A 60 -6.85 -3.62 -0.71
C GLU A 60 -5.52 -4.36 -0.71
N TYR A 61 -4.68 -4.17 0.32
CA TYR A 61 -3.38 -4.82 0.42
C TYR A 61 -2.99 -5.14 1.86
N VAL A 62 -2.07 -6.08 1.98
CA VAL A 62 -1.32 -6.40 3.19
C VAL A 62 0.17 -6.56 2.85
N ILE A 63 1.03 -6.40 3.85
CA ILE A 63 2.47 -6.64 3.70
C ILE A 63 2.85 -7.88 4.49
N VAL A 64 3.32 -8.90 3.79
CA VAL A 64 3.83 -10.13 4.41
C VAL A 64 5.30 -9.91 4.75
N ARG A 65 5.62 -9.96 6.04
CA ARG A 65 7.00 -9.89 6.56
C ARG A 65 7.30 -11.16 7.34
N HIS A 66 8.44 -11.78 7.07
CA HIS A 66 8.91 -12.95 7.79
C HIS A 66 10.43 -12.86 7.98
N ASP A 67 10.93 -13.33 9.13
CA ASP A 67 12.36 -13.25 9.51
C ASP A 67 13.29 -13.98 8.53
N ALA A 68 12.78 -15.01 7.85
CA ALA A 68 13.53 -15.73 6.81
C ALA A 68 13.67 -14.96 5.49
N MET A 69 13.00 -13.82 5.32
CA MET A 69 13.02 -13.01 4.11
C MET A 69 13.76 -11.69 4.32
N GLN A 70 14.65 -11.35 3.37
CA GLN A 70 15.36 -10.07 3.40
C GLN A 70 14.43 -8.87 3.12
N PHE A 71 13.46 -9.05 2.23
CA PHE A 71 12.49 -8.02 1.86
C PHE A 71 11.07 -8.54 2.06
N PRO A 72 10.12 -7.69 2.47
CA PRO A 72 8.72 -8.08 2.58
C PRO A 72 8.09 -8.28 1.21
N ILE A 73 6.89 -8.88 1.21
CA ILE A 73 6.06 -9.06 0.01
C ILE A 73 4.81 -8.21 0.17
N TYR A 74 4.58 -7.33 -0.79
CA TYR A 74 3.32 -6.60 -0.93
C TYR A 74 2.31 -7.50 -1.65
N VAL A 75 1.18 -7.77 -1.01
CA VAL A 75 0.10 -8.57 -1.57
C VAL A 75 -1.11 -7.67 -1.77
N TYR A 76 -1.47 -7.43 -3.03
CA TYR A 76 -2.64 -6.63 -3.40
C TYR A 76 -3.79 -7.53 -3.86
N ARG A 77 -4.98 -7.21 -3.40
CA ARG A 77 -6.22 -7.93 -3.67
C ARG A 77 -7.09 -7.10 -4.61
N PHE A 78 -7.28 -7.56 -5.85
CA PHE A 78 -8.20 -6.96 -6.82
C PHE A 78 -9.62 -7.51 -6.64
N SER A 79 -9.74 -8.81 -6.30
CA SER A 79 -10.99 -9.51 -6.03
C SER A 79 -10.75 -10.71 -5.12
N ASP A 80 -11.78 -11.53 -4.87
CA ASP A 80 -11.63 -12.79 -4.12
C ASP A 80 -10.78 -13.85 -4.84
N THR A 81 -10.54 -13.66 -6.13
CA THR A 81 -9.83 -14.62 -6.99
C THR A 81 -8.64 -14.01 -7.73
N ASP A 82 -8.40 -12.69 -7.60
CA ASP A 82 -7.30 -11.99 -8.27
C ASP A 82 -6.43 -11.25 -7.26
N TYR A 83 -5.18 -11.70 -7.15
CA TYR A 83 -4.16 -11.16 -6.25
C TYR A 83 -2.84 -11.00 -7.00
N THR A 84 -2.05 -10.01 -6.61
CA THR A 84 -0.62 -9.93 -6.96
C THR A 84 0.22 -10.02 -5.70
N ALA A 85 1.40 -10.63 -5.82
CA ALA A 85 2.41 -10.68 -4.78
C ALA A 85 3.73 -10.14 -5.35
N LEU A 86 4.22 -9.03 -4.81
CA LEU A 86 5.37 -8.29 -5.31
C LEU A 86 6.47 -8.23 -4.27
N LEU A 87 7.72 -8.55 -4.64
CA LEU A 87 8.86 -8.35 -3.76
C LEU A 87 9.10 -6.84 -3.58
N MET A 88 9.09 -6.37 -2.34
CA MET A 88 9.26 -4.95 -2.01
C MET A 88 10.73 -4.51 -2.07
N LYS A 89 11.40 -4.86 -3.17
CA LYS A 89 12.79 -4.50 -3.46
C LYS A 89 12.86 -3.65 -4.72
N CYS A 90 13.30 -2.40 -4.58
CA CYS A 90 13.46 -1.49 -5.71
C CYS A 90 14.45 -2.04 -6.74
N THR A 91 14.04 -2.07 -8.01
CA THR A 91 14.87 -2.60 -9.10
C THR A 91 15.96 -1.64 -9.57
N HIS A 92 15.96 -0.38 -9.08
CA HIS A 92 17.03 0.57 -9.35
C HIS A 92 18.31 0.23 -8.56
N GLN A 93 18.25 0.21 -7.23
CA GLN A 93 19.44 -0.04 -6.37
C GLN A 93 19.16 -0.98 -5.18
N GLY A 94 18.04 -1.70 -5.18
CA GLY A 94 17.76 -2.73 -4.19
C GLY A 94 17.26 -2.26 -2.83
N ASN A 95 16.84 -1.01 -2.69
CA ASN A 95 16.27 -0.49 -1.44
C ASN A 95 14.87 -1.07 -1.19
N GLU A 96 14.48 -1.19 0.08
CA GLU A 96 13.13 -1.59 0.45
C GLU A 96 12.12 -0.52 0.02
N LEU A 97 11.00 -0.95 -0.58
CA LEU A 97 9.93 -0.09 -1.03
C LEU A 97 8.93 0.19 0.10
N GLN A 98 8.20 1.28 -0.04
CA GLN A 98 7.09 1.65 0.82
C GLN A 98 5.77 1.54 0.04
N ALA A 99 4.74 0.94 0.67
CA ALA A 99 3.43 0.81 0.07
C ALA A 99 2.55 2.02 0.41
N SER A 100 1.79 2.50 -0.58
CA SER A 100 0.83 3.59 -0.43
C SER A 100 -0.38 3.32 -1.32
N GLY A 101 -1.41 2.67 -0.74
CA GLY A 101 -2.58 2.26 -1.51
C GLY A 101 -2.22 1.27 -2.62
N ASP A 102 -2.52 1.62 -3.85
CA ASP A 102 -2.33 0.81 -5.06
C ASP A 102 -0.95 0.96 -5.73
N HIS A 103 0.00 1.61 -5.06
CA HIS A 103 1.34 1.80 -5.58
C HIS A 103 2.43 1.59 -4.52
N LEU A 104 3.65 1.36 -5.00
CA LEU A 104 4.85 1.25 -4.19
C LEU A 104 5.84 2.33 -4.61
N HIS A 105 6.49 2.97 -3.66
CA HIS A 105 7.50 3.97 -3.94
C HIS A 105 8.83 3.70 -3.25
N CYS A 106 9.90 4.15 -3.85
CA CYS A 106 11.25 4.08 -3.31
C CYS A 106 11.66 5.46 -2.79
N SER A 107 11.76 5.60 -1.46
CA SER A 107 12.14 6.87 -0.83
C SER A 107 13.58 7.30 -1.12
N ALA A 108 14.44 6.36 -1.58
CA ALA A 108 15.85 6.67 -1.87
C ALA A 108 16.02 7.55 -3.14
N HIS A 109 15.32 7.21 -4.24
CA HIS A 109 15.53 7.90 -5.54
C HIS A 109 14.20 8.17 -6.29
N GLY A 110 13.03 7.96 -5.66
CA GLY A 110 11.74 8.35 -6.23
C GLY A 110 11.16 7.42 -7.30
N SER A 111 11.68 6.19 -7.44
CA SER A 111 11.04 5.20 -8.34
C SER A 111 9.67 4.80 -7.81
N GLU A 112 8.70 4.68 -8.72
CA GLU A 112 7.34 4.23 -8.39
C GLU A 112 6.92 3.05 -9.23
N PHE A 113 6.11 2.16 -8.63
CA PHE A 113 5.58 0.96 -9.24
C PHE A 113 4.10 0.82 -8.91
N ASN A 114 3.31 0.35 -9.87
CA ASN A 114 1.89 0.09 -9.64
C ASN A 114 1.67 -1.26 -8.90
N ASN A 115 0.42 -1.53 -8.55
CA ASN A 115 0.01 -2.77 -7.86
C ASN A 115 0.14 -4.07 -8.70
N ARG A 116 0.53 -3.97 -9.97
CA ARG A 116 0.92 -5.11 -10.84
C ARG A 116 2.45 -5.24 -10.95
N GLY A 117 3.21 -4.37 -10.29
CA GLY A 117 4.66 -4.38 -10.28
C GLY A 117 5.31 -3.69 -11.47
N SER A 118 4.56 -3.07 -12.37
CA SER A 118 5.12 -2.32 -13.48
C SER A 118 5.67 -0.98 -13.02
N VAL A 119 6.80 -0.55 -13.63
CA VAL A 119 7.38 0.77 -13.38
C VAL A 119 6.37 1.84 -13.81
N ALA A 120 6.02 2.72 -12.89
CA ALA A 120 5.20 3.92 -13.13
C ALA A 120 6.07 5.17 -13.26
N GLN A 121 7.16 5.26 -12.48
CA GLN A 121 8.14 6.37 -12.52
C GLN A 121 9.54 5.84 -12.26
N GLY A 122 10.50 6.35 -13.06
CA GLY A 122 11.94 6.08 -12.87
C GLY A 122 12.52 6.76 -11.62
N PRO A 123 13.81 6.47 -11.33
CA PRO A 123 14.84 5.96 -12.23
C PRO A 123 14.88 4.43 -12.42
N ALA A 124 14.04 3.63 -11.77
CA ALA A 124 13.96 2.19 -12.08
C ALA A 124 13.50 1.96 -13.53
N GLU A 125 14.12 1.00 -14.21
CA GLU A 125 13.83 0.65 -15.61
C GLU A 125 13.18 -0.75 -15.74
N LYS A 126 13.21 -1.54 -14.69
CA LYS A 126 12.71 -2.92 -14.65
C LYS A 126 11.52 -3.04 -13.69
N ASN A 127 10.54 -3.84 -14.08
CA ASN A 127 9.40 -4.18 -13.21
C ASN A 127 9.86 -4.93 -11.96
N LEU A 128 9.04 -4.90 -10.92
CA LEU A 128 9.26 -5.66 -9.70
C LEU A 128 9.18 -7.17 -9.96
N ARG A 129 9.90 -7.95 -9.15
CA ARG A 129 9.71 -9.40 -9.09
C ARG A 129 8.29 -9.69 -8.59
N THR A 130 7.57 -10.47 -9.38
CA THR A 130 6.22 -10.94 -9.08
C THR A 130 6.26 -12.43 -8.76
N PHE A 131 5.55 -12.85 -7.73
CA PHE A 131 5.38 -14.24 -7.34
C PHE A 131 4.05 -14.79 -7.84
N ASN A 132 4.02 -16.07 -8.24
CA ASN A 132 2.77 -16.75 -8.58
C ASN A 132 1.89 -16.92 -7.33
N VAL A 133 0.61 -16.59 -7.46
CA VAL A 133 -0.38 -16.73 -6.38
C VAL A 133 -1.42 -17.77 -6.77
N SER A 134 -1.56 -18.80 -5.92
CA SER A 134 -2.63 -19.80 -6.02
C SER A 134 -3.72 -19.47 -5.01
N VAL A 135 -4.97 -19.32 -5.48
CA VAL A 135 -6.10 -18.92 -4.65
C VAL A 135 -6.90 -20.15 -4.24
N GLN A 136 -7.13 -20.31 -2.92
CA GLN A 136 -7.96 -21.32 -2.30
C GLN A 136 -9.19 -20.65 -1.65
N PRO A 137 -10.19 -21.41 -1.17
CA PRO A 137 -11.39 -20.80 -0.60
C PRO A 137 -11.14 -19.84 0.57
N ASP A 138 -10.25 -20.19 1.51
CA ASP A 138 -9.96 -19.47 2.75
C ASP A 138 -8.55 -18.82 2.80
N LYS A 139 -7.65 -19.24 1.92
CA LYS A 139 -6.27 -18.78 1.89
C LYS A 139 -5.75 -18.57 0.47
N ILE A 140 -4.65 -17.86 0.35
CA ILE A 140 -3.81 -17.78 -0.85
C ILE A 140 -2.45 -18.39 -0.55
N PHE A 141 -1.82 -18.97 -1.57
CA PHE A 141 -0.45 -19.46 -1.50
C PHE A 141 0.44 -18.70 -2.48
N ILE A 142 1.55 -18.17 -2.01
CA ILE A 142 2.54 -17.40 -2.75
C ILE A 142 3.75 -18.30 -2.99
N ASP A 143 4.03 -18.69 -4.23
CA ASP A 143 5.17 -19.52 -4.59
C ASP A 143 6.44 -18.66 -4.70
N LEU A 144 7.38 -18.83 -3.76
CA LEU A 144 8.63 -18.06 -3.70
C LEU A 144 9.67 -18.46 -4.75
N ARG A 145 9.45 -19.57 -5.48
CA ARG A 145 10.34 -20.06 -6.54
C ARG A 145 10.10 -19.42 -7.90
N SER A 146 8.93 -18.81 -8.09
CA SER A 146 8.54 -18.14 -9.35
C SER A 146 9.22 -16.79 -9.52
#